data_7b7ecd92d92979998fa50105532417a7
#
_entry.id   7b7ecd92d92979998fa50105532417a7
#
_cell.length_a   1.000
_cell.length_b   1.000
_cell.length_c   1.000
_cell.angle_alpha   90.00
_cell.angle_beta   90.00
_cell.angle_gamma   90.00
#
_symmetry.space_group_name_H-M   'P 1'
#
loop_
_entity.id
_entity.type
_entity.pdbx_description
1 polymer ?
#
loop_
_entity_poly.entity_id
_entity_poly.type
_entity_poly.pdbx_seq_one_letter_code
_entity_poly.pdbx_strand_id
1 'polypeptide(L)'
;MIETIRAAFVIARRDFAAIIFSKSFFFFLLGPLFPLGIGIAAGGLGSQVSRDIDNPVIGIALSPAETEMLLAARTRLSGNLGSQSFPEMVILKDFPGEEADILAKLDSEKSLNAILSGSLAKPVLTGSKRDVDKWRGKITLLVETASSQLAEVEIETRLVGQTGSSSERGQLLTAQAGQAILILLTMILAGMVLSNLVEEKTNKIIEILAAAIPMDAIFLGKLFAMLGMALVGIAVWSTVGFSIALLVGGNWAALPSPAVGWPLFGLLMILYFSMAYLLLGSLFLGIGAMATTVREVQTLSMPVTMGQLLIFFLAYSSITKLGEPAEWLAVLFPFSSPFAMIARAAQMDNIWQHGLALVWQGIFTMIIIRFSVMLFRRNV
;
A
#
# COMPACT_ATOMS: atom_id res chain seq x y z
N MET A 1 -38.98 10.34 17.13
CA MET A 1 -37.85 9.46 16.75
C MET A 1 -38.13 8.66 15.49
N ILE A 2 -39.24 7.92 15.40
CA ILE A 2 -39.61 7.14 14.19
C ILE A 2 -39.78 8.03 12.95
N GLU A 3 -40.49 9.18 13.11
CA GLU A 3 -40.68 10.15 12.03
C GLU A 3 -39.35 10.78 11.55
N THR A 4 -38.44 11.09 12.50
CA THR A 4 -37.12 11.61 12.15
C THR A 4 -36.30 10.60 11.35
N ILE A 5 -36.33 9.31 11.71
CA ILE A 5 -35.64 8.24 10.98
C ILE A 5 -36.25 8.06 9.59
N ARG A 6 -37.57 8.10 9.48
CA ARG A 6 -38.26 7.99 8.18
C ARG A 6 -37.91 9.17 7.26
N ALA A 7 -37.91 10.38 7.80
CA ALA A 7 -37.48 11.58 7.05
C ALA A 7 -36.00 11.49 6.64
N ALA A 8 -35.13 11.05 7.54
CA ALA A 8 -33.71 10.84 7.24
C ALA A 8 -33.48 9.81 6.11
N PHE A 9 -34.27 8.71 6.12
CA PHE A 9 -34.19 7.70 5.05
C PHE A 9 -34.62 8.24 3.69
N VAL A 10 -35.68 9.06 3.65
CA VAL A 10 -36.16 9.70 2.40
C VAL A 10 -35.08 10.63 1.84
N ILE A 11 -34.45 11.44 2.71
CA ILE A 11 -33.36 12.34 2.34
C ILE A 11 -32.16 11.52 1.84
N ALA A 12 -31.75 10.48 2.61
CA ALA A 12 -30.64 9.62 2.25
C ALA A 12 -30.83 8.99 0.85
N ARG A 13 -32.02 8.47 0.56
CA ARG A 13 -32.33 7.87 -0.74
C ARG A 13 -32.28 8.89 -1.87
N ARG A 14 -32.82 10.10 -1.64
CA ARG A 14 -32.82 11.16 -2.64
C ARG A 14 -31.39 11.61 -2.94
N ASP A 15 -30.62 11.95 -1.92
CA ASP A 15 -29.26 12.44 -2.06
C ASP A 15 -28.33 11.38 -2.63
N PHE A 16 -28.47 10.13 -2.20
CA PHE A 16 -27.76 9.00 -2.76
C PHE A 16 -28.01 8.84 -4.27
N ALA A 17 -29.27 8.86 -4.70
CA ALA A 17 -29.61 8.76 -6.11
C ALA A 17 -29.09 9.97 -6.92
N ALA A 18 -29.25 11.18 -6.38
CA ALA A 18 -28.79 12.39 -7.04
C ALA A 18 -27.27 12.40 -7.27
N ILE A 19 -26.48 11.91 -6.30
CA ILE A 19 -25.03 11.95 -6.38
C ILE A 19 -24.48 10.79 -7.21
N ILE A 20 -25.02 9.56 -7.08
CA ILE A 20 -24.53 8.38 -7.85
C ILE A 20 -24.66 8.60 -9.35
N PHE A 21 -25.73 9.30 -9.80
CA PHE A 21 -25.91 9.62 -11.22
C PHE A 21 -25.30 10.96 -11.62
N SER A 22 -24.54 11.62 -10.74
CA SER A 22 -23.86 12.87 -11.07
C SER A 22 -22.58 12.62 -11.87
N LYS A 23 -22.24 13.58 -12.76
CA LYS A 23 -20.96 13.56 -13.47
C LYS A 23 -19.76 13.60 -12.53
N SER A 24 -19.88 14.35 -11.43
CA SER A 24 -18.84 14.44 -10.39
C SER A 24 -18.52 13.10 -9.78
N PHE A 25 -19.53 12.28 -9.46
CA PHE A 25 -19.33 10.95 -8.92
C PHE A 25 -18.66 10.00 -9.92
N PHE A 26 -19.03 10.08 -11.19
CA PHE A 26 -18.39 9.29 -12.25
C PHE A 26 -16.89 9.62 -12.38
N PHE A 27 -16.54 10.91 -12.41
CA PHE A 27 -15.13 11.32 -12.41
C PHE A 27 -14.40 10.93 -11.13
N PHE A 28 -15.07 10.97 -10.00
CA PHE A 28 -14.52 10.50 -8.74
C PHE A 28 -14.21 9.00 -8.77
N LEU A 29 -15.07 8.16 -9.34
CA LEU A 29 -14.82 6.73 -9.52
C LEU A 29 -13.60 6.46 -10.40
N LEU A 30 -13.29 7.32 -11.35
CA LEU A 30 -12.09 7.22 -12.19
C LEU A 30 -10.81 7.65 -11.45
N GLY A 31 -10.93 8.46 -10.38
CA GLY A 31 -9.79 9.04 -9.67
C GLY A 31 -8.72 8.05 -9.26
N PRO A 32 -9.02 6.98 -8.53
CA PRO A 32 -8.05 5.96 -8.10
C PRO A 32 -7.48 5.11 -9.24
N LEU A 33 -8.19 5.02 -10.38
CA LEU A 33 -7.72 4.29 -11.55
C LEU A 33 -6.55 5.02 -12.24
N PHE A 34 -6.47 6.33 -12.10
CA PHE A 34 -5.42 7.14 -12.70
C PHE A 34 -4.04 6.87 -12.08
N PRO A 35 -3.85 6.96 -10.74
CA PRO A 35 -2.60 6.54 -10.10
C PRO A 35 -2.25 5.07 -10.33
N LEU A 36 -3.26 4.18 -10.37
CA LEU A 36 -3.07 2.77 -10.64
C LEU A 36 -2.55 2.53 -12.06
N GLY A 37 -3.14 3.21 -13.05
CA GLY A 37 -2.68 3.15 -14.45
C GLY A 37 -1.25 3.69 -14.61
N ILE A 38 -0.95 4.82 -13.97
CA ILE A 38 0.41 5.38 -13.94
C ILE A 38 1.38 4.41 -13.23
N GLY A 39 0.98 3.82 -12.11
CA GLY A 39 1.78 2.86 -11.36
C GLY A 39 2.12 1.61 -12.18
N ILE A 40 1.17 1.05 -12.91
CA ILE A 40 1.37 -0.08 -13.82
C ILE A 40 2.30 0.33 -14.97
N ALA A 41 2.07 1.46 -15.60
CA ALA A 41 2.90 1.98 -16.69
C ALA A 41 4.33 2.27 -16.21
N ALA A 42 4.47 2.97 -15.07
CA ALA A 42 5.76 3.29 -14.48
C ALA A 42 6.50 2.03 -13.99
N GLY A 43 5.79 1.06 -13.40
CA GLY A 43 6.34 -0.22 -12.99
C GLY A 43 6.84 -1.05 -14.18
N GLY A 44 6.10 -1.06 -15.29
CA GLY A 44 6.52 -1.68 -16.54
C GLY A 44 7.77 -1.02 -17.14
N LEU A 45 7.79 0.31 -17.20
CA LEU A 45 8.96 1.07 -17.67
C LEU A 45 10.12 0.96 -16.69
N GLY A 46 9.87 1.04 -15.38
CA GLY A 46 10.88 0.90 -14.34
C GLY A 46 11.55 -0.48 -14.35
N SER A 47 10.80 -1.55 -14.63
CA SER A 47 11.36 -2.90 -14.75
C SER A 47 12.25 -3.07 -15.98
N GLN A 48 11.97 -2.37 -17.07
CA GLN A 48 12.84 -2.35 -18.27
C GLN A 48 14.12 -1.56 -17.99
N VAL A 49 13.97 -0.34 -17.43
CA VAL A 49 15.13 0.50 -17.07
C VAL A 49 16.01 -0.16 -16.01
N SER A 50 15.42 -0.84 -15.03
CA SER A 50 16.18 -1.58 -14.02
C SER A 50 16.91 -2.79 -14.61
N ARG A 51 16.35 -3.47 -15.61
CA ARG A 51 17.03 -4.56 -16.32
C ARG A 51 18.25 -4.06 -17.08
N ASP A 52 18.17 -2.90 -17.71
CA ASP A 52 19.28 -2.31 -18.47
C ASP A 52 20.36 -1.71 -17.55
N ILE A 53 19.98 -1.23 -16.35
CA ILE A 53 20.91 -0.65 -15.38
C ILE A 53 21.49 -1.69 -14.41
N ASP A 54 20.75 -2.75 -14.10
CA ASP A 54 21.12 -3.75 -13.08
C ASP A 54 21.83 -5.01 -13.64
N ASN A 55 22.02 -5.13 -14.94
CA ASN A 55 22.87 -6.19 -15.51
C ASN A 55 24.28 -5.64 -15.80
N PRO A 56 25.14 -5.56 -14.76
CA PRO A 56 26.51 -5.12 -14.98
C PRO A 56 27.26 -6.15 -15.80
N VAL A 57 28.04 -5.67 -16.73
CA VAL A 57 28.92 -6.48 -17.57
C VAL A 57 30.30 -6.45 -16.93
N ILE A 58 30.85 -7.65 -16.65
CA ILE A 58 32.21 -7.81 -16.17
C ILE A 58 33.05 -8.41 -17.26
N GLY A 59 34.11 -7.69 -17.62
CA GLY A 59 35.13 -8.19 -18.56
C GLY A 59 35.98 -9.29 -17.92
N ILE A 60 36.26 -10.38 -18.65
CA ILE A 60 37.13 -11.45 -18.20
C ILE A 60 38.43 -11.34 -18.99
N ALA A 61 39.54 -11.11 -18.29
CA ALA A 61 40.91 -11.06 -18.79
C ALA A 61 41.74 -12.16 -18.12
N LEU A 62 41.30 -13.41 -18.23
CA LEU A 62 41.99 -14.62 -17.72
C LEU A 62 42.49 -15.48 -18.86
N SER A 63 43.31 -16.49 -18.56
CA SER A 63 43.71 -17.50 -19.57
C SER A 63 42.47 -18.24 -20.14
N PRO A 64 42.52 -18.75 -21.37
CA PRO A 64 41.37 -19.44 -21.99
C PRO A 64 40.83 -20.60 -21.13
N ALA A 65 41.69 -21.39 -20.50
CA ALA A 65 41.33 -22.51 -19.65
C ALA A 65 40.61 -22.04 -18.36
N GLU A 66 41.12 -20.99 -17.73
CA GLU A 66 40.52 -20.43 -16.51
C GLU A 66 39.17 -19.72 -16.81
N THR A 67 39.07 -19.10 -17.98
CA THR A 67 37.85 -18.50 -18.49
C THR A 67 36.73 -19.55 -18.64
N GLU A 68 37.07 -20.69 -19.23
CA GLU A 68 36.11 -21.80 -19.39
C GLU A 68 35.67 -22.37 -18.05
N MET A 69 36.57 -22.55 -17.09
CA MET A 69 36.26 -22.98 -15.71
C MET A 69 35.33 -21.97 -15.00
N LEU A 70 35.59 -20.68 -15.13
CA LEU A 70 34.79 -19.63 -14.55
C LEU A 70 33.36 -19.57 -15.13
N LEU A 71 33.23 -19.69 -16.45
CA LEU A 71 31.94 -19.72 -17.14
C LEU A 71 31.13 -20.98 -16.80
N ALA A 72 31.78 -22.14 -16.66
CA ALA A 72 31.14 -23.37 -16.21
C ALA A 72 30.64 -23.23 -14.77
N ALA A 73 31.45 -22.66 -13.87
CA ALA A 73 31.04 -22.36 -12.48
C ALA A 73 29.84 -21.36 -12.45
N ARG A 74 29.86 -20.33 -13.30
CA ARG A 74 28.74 -19.40 -13.44
C ARG A 74 27.47 -20.11 -13.89
N THR A 75 27.55 -20.96 -14.91
CA THR A 75 26.38 -21.69 -15.44
C THR A 75 25.78 -22.60 -14.35
N ARG A 76 26.62 -23.32 -13.61
CA ARG A 76 26.22 -24.20 -12.50
C ARG A 76 25.57 -23.43 -11.36
N LEU A 77 26.20 -22.36 -10.89
CA LEU A 77 25.66 -21.52 -9.80
C LEU A 77 24.40 -20.75 -10.23
N SER A 78 24.32 -20.31 -11.50
CA SER A 78 23.12 -19.64 -12.02
C SER A 78 21.91 -20.57 -12.08
N GLY A 79 22.11 -21.86 -12.32
CA GLY A 79 21.05 -22.88 -12.24
C GLY A 79 20.46 -23.01 -10.83
N ASN A 80 21.31 -22.91 -9.80
CA ASN A 80 20.91 -23.07 -8.41
C ASN A 80 20.43 -21.79 -7.74
N LEU A 81 21.01 -20.62 -8.11
CA LEU A 81 20.76 -19.31 -7.46
C LEU A 81 19.91 -18.36 -8.31
N GLY A 82 19.57 -18.76 -9.53
CA GLY A 82 18.87 -17.93 -10.51
C GLY A 82 19.82 -17.15 -11.43
N SER A 83 19.41 -16.98 -12.68
CA SER A 83 20.23 -16.37 -13.75
C SER A 83 20.63 -14.91 -13.49
N GLN A 84 19.85 -14.18 -12.71
CA GLN A 84 20.12 -12.78 -12.34
C GLN A 84 21.05 -12.62 -11.13
N SER A 85 21.47 -13.71 -10.50
CA SER A 85 22.32 -13.64 -9.30
C SER A 85 23.76 -13.25 -9.61
N PHE A 86 24.20 -13.45 -10.84
CA PHE A 86 25.57 -13.15 -11.30
C PHE A 86 25.58 -12.15 -12.44
N PRO A 87 26.66 -11.35 -12.59
CA PRO A 87 26.79 -10.37 -13.66
C PRO A 87 26.94 -11.05 -15.01
N GLU A 88 26.61 -10.34 -16.07
CA GLU A 88 26.93 -10.77 -17.41
C GLU A 88 28.48 -10.73 -17.61
N MET A 89 29.04 -11.73 -18.24
CA MET A 89 30.48 -11.87 -18.40
C MET A 89 30.86 -11.84 -19.87
N VAL A 90 31.77 -10.94 -20.25
CA VAL A 90 32.28 -10.78 -21.62
C VAL A 90 33.76 -11.10 -21.64
N ILE A 91 34.14 -11.99 -22.53
CA ILE A 91 35.55 -12.40 -22.72
C ILE A 91 36.28 -11.30 -23.47
N LEU A 92 37.34 -10.76 -22.88
CA LEU A 92 38.24 -9.81 -23.53
C LEU A 92 39.34 -10.59 -24.26
N LYS A 93 39.17 -10.75 -25.59
CA LYS A 93 40.15 -11.44 -26.42
C LYS A 93 41.41 -10.57 -26.58
N ASP A 94 42.58 -11.24 -26.56
CA ASP A 94 43.91 -10.63 -26.81
C ASP A 94 44.24 -9.44 -25.89
N PHE A 95 43.84 -9.52 -24.62
CA PHE A 95 44.08 -8.48 -23.67
C PHE A 95 45.33 -8.76 -22.83
N PRO A 96 46.36 -7.89 -22.89
CA PRO A 96 47.67 -8.18 -22.27
C PRO A 96 47.65 -8.16 -20.75
N GLY A 97 46.57 -7.66 -20.12
CA GLY A 97 46.36 -7.71 -18.64
C GLY A 97 47.20 -6.73 -17.85
N GLU A 98 47.88 -5.79 -18.50
CA GLU A 98 48.59 -4.71 -17.80
C GLU A 98 47.59 -3.71 -17.20
N GLU A 99 47.90 -3.16 -16.03
CA GLU A 99 47.00 -2.30 -15.25
C GLU A 99 46.58 -1.03 -16.03
N ALA A 100 47.51 -0.48 -16.85
CA ALA A 100 47.23 0.68 -17.70
C ALA A 100 46.19 0.38 -18.79
N ASP A 101 46.24 -0.81 -19.37
CA ASP A 101 45.31 -1.24 -20.41
C ASP A 101 43.94 -1.54 -19.86
N ILE A 102 43.86 -2.07 -18.61
CA ILE A 102 42.61 -2.32 -17.90
C ILE A 102 41.87 -0.99 -17.67
N LEU A 103 42.56 0.04 -17.18
CA LEU A 103 41.96 1.36 -16.92
C LEU A 103 41.53 2.03 -18.24
N ALA A 104 42.33 1.97 -19.29
CA ALA A 104 42.00 2.51 -20.61
C ALA A 104 40.75 1.80 -21.21
N LYS A 105 40.62 0.49 -21.01
CA LYS A 105 39.48 -0.29 -21.49
C LYS A 105 38.21 0.03 -20.76
N LEU A 106 38.24 0.17 -19.41
CA LEU A 106 37.12 0.59 -18.58
C LEU A 106 36.63 2.01 -18.94
N ASP A 107 37.52 2.89 -19.33
CA ASP A 107 37.18 4.27 -19.71
C ASP A 107 36.61 4.34 -21.13
N SER A 108 37.09 3.50 -22.05
CA SER A 108 36.65 3.48 -23.44
C SER A 108 35.36 2.73 -23.69
N GLU A 109 35.08 1.62 -22.98
CA GLU A 109 33.86 0.81 -23.09
C GLU A 109 32.85 1.11 -21.97
N LYS A 110 31.92 2.00 -22.27
CA LYS A 110 30.84 2.41 -21.33
C LYS A 110 29.93 1.25 -20.86
N SER A 111 30.01 0.09 -21.51
CA SER A 111 29.23 -1.10 -21.14
C SER A 111 29.89 -1.93 -20.03
N LEU A 112 31.19 -1.76 -19.76
CA LEU A 112 31.92 -2.52 -18.75
C LEU A 112 31.88 -1.82 -17.38
N ASN A 113 31.47 -2.56 -16.38
CA ASN A 113 31.41 -2.07 -14.97
C ASN A 113 32.67 -2.42 -14.18
N ALA A 114 33.27 -3.56 -14.48
CA ALA A 114 34.52 -4.04 -13.88
C ALA A 114 35.24 -5.04 -14.80
N ILE A 115 36.51 -5.29 -14.55
CA ILE A 115 37.32 -6.31 -15.24
C ILE A 115 37.94 -7.24 -14.20
N LEU A 116 37.77 -8.55 -14.42
CA LEU A 116 38.42 -9.61 -13.65
C LEU A 116 39.67 -10.04 -14.40
N SER A 117 40.83 -9.83 -13.80
CA SER A 117 42.16 -10.12 -14.37
C SER A 117 43.00 -10.97 -13.41
N GLY A 118 44.23 -11.29 -13.81
CA GLY A 118 45.17 -12.10 -13.03
C GLY A 118 45.00 -13.60 -13.33
N SER A 119 44.81 -14.40 -12.29
CA SER A 119 44.55 -15.84 -12.41
C SER A 119 43.50 -16.28 -11.40
N LEU A 120 42.90 -17.47 -11.54
CA LEU A 120 41.97 -17.99 -10.54
C LEU A 120 42.61 -18.19 -9.15
N ALA A 121 43.96 -18.35 -9.09
CA ALA A 121 44.67 -18.42 -7.82
C ALA A 121 44.94 -17.05 -7.17
N LYS A 122 45.05 -16.00 -8.00
CA LYS A 122 45.24 -14.60 -7.55
C LYS A 122 44.37 -13.67 -8.41
N PRO A 123 43.05 -13.67 -8.17
CA PRO A 123 42.13 -12.87 -8.93
C PRO A 123 42.22 -11.40 -8.54
N VAL A 124 42.15 -10.51 -9.53
CA VAL A 124 42.12 -9.06 -9.34
C VAL A 124 40.86 -8.52 -10.01
N LEU A 125 39.97 -7.93 -9.20
CA LEU A 125 38.78 -7.27 -9.71
C LEU A 125 38.98 -5.75 -9.70
N THR A 126 39.06 -5.18 -10.92
CA THR A 126 39.29 -3.74 -11.13
C THR A 126 37.98 -3.08 -11.60
N GLY A 127 37.55 -2.00 -10.94
CA GLY A 127 36.32 -1.28 -11.26
C GLY A 127 36.08 -0.11 -10.32
N SER A 128 34.91 0.55 -10.43
CA SER A 128 34.55 1.59 -9.48
C SER A 128 34.38 1.00 -8.08
N LYS A 129 34.62 1.81 -7.02
CA LYS A 129 34.46 1.38 -5.63
C LYS A 129 33.07 0.76 -5.39
N ARG A 130 32.03 1.38 -5.95
CA ARG A 130 30.64 0.92 -5.86
C ARG A 130 30.44 -0.47 -6.48
N ASP A 131 30.98 -0.69 -7.67
CA ASP A 131 30.82 -1.95 -8.39
C ASP A 131 31.66 -3.07 -7.76
N VAL A 132 32.88 -2.77 -7.34
CA VAL A 132 33.73 -3.72 -6.60
C VAL A 132 33.07 -4.14 -5.29
N ASP A 133 32.58 -3.21 -4.47
CA ASP A 133 31.91 -3.53 -3.19
C ASP A 133 30.63 -4.38 -3.42
N LYS A 134 29.86 -4.09 -4.49
CA LYS A 134 28.64 -4.82 -4.84
C LYS A 134 28.91 -6.25 -5.31
N TRP A 135 29.95 -6.46 -6.11
CA TRP A 135 30.17 -7.72 -6.84
C TRP A 135 31.28 -8.60 -6.29
N ARG A 136 32.17 -8.06 -5.45
CA ARG A 136 33.31 -8.78 -4.88
C ARG A 136 32.92 -10.14 -4.30
N GLY A 137 31.91 -10.20 -3.41
CA GLY A 137 31.51 -11.45 -2.76
C GLY A 137 31.01 -12.51 -3.75
N LYS A 138 30.26 -12.09 -4.77
CA LYS A 138 29.74 -13.01 -5.80
C LYS A 138 30.82 -13.50 -6.75
N ILE A 139 31.77 -12.64 -7.09
CA ILE A 139 32.94 -13.02 -7.91
C ILE A 139 33.86 -13.95 -7.12
N THR A 140 34.08 -13.68 -5.82
CA THR A 140 34.83 -14.60 -4.95
C THR A 140 34.20 -16.00 -4.96
N LEU A 141 32.88 -16.10 -4.78
CA LEU A 141 32.16 -17.37 -4.84
C LEU A 141 32.33 -18.09 -6.18
N LEU A 142 32.29 -17.35 -7.31
CA LEU A 142 32.51 -17.91 -8.63
C LEU A 142 33.93 -18.43 -8.79
N VAL A 143 34.93 -17.69 -8.36
CA VAL A 143 36.35 -18.06 -8.45
C VAL A 143 36.65 -19.29 -7.57
N GLU A 144 36.14 -19.30 -6.33
CA GLU A 144 36.23 -20.46 -5.43
C GLU A 144 35.61 -21.72 -6.03
N THR A 145 34.41 -21.57 -6.64
CA THR A 145 33.70 -22.68 -7.28
C THR A 145 34.44 -23.16 -8.54
N ALA A 146 35.05 -22.25 -9.30
CA ALA A 146 35.85 -22.59 -10.49
C ALA A 146 37.17 -23.28 -10.12
N SER A 147 37.77 -22.89 -8.99
CA SER A 147 39.05 -23.43 -8.51
C SER A 147 38.89 -24.77 -7.78
N SER A 148 37.73 -25.02 -7.18
CA SER A 148 37.44 -26.25 -6.44
C SER A 148 36.70 -27.25 -7.32
N GLN A 149 37.27 -28.47 -7.47
CA GLN A 149 36.54 -29.62 -8.03
C GLN A 149 35.55 -30.16 -6.98
N LEU A 150 34.57 -29.34 -6.58
CA LEU A 150 33.54 -29.79 -5.68
C LEU A 150 32.58 -30.76 -6.37
N ALA A 151 32.37 -31.93 -5.79
CA ALA A 151 31.32 -32.85 -6.20
C ALA A 151 29.97 -32.12 -6.14
N GLU A 152 29.12 -32.40 -7.10
CA GLU A 152 27.75 -31.88 -7.10
C GLU A 152 26.98 -32.47 -5.92
N VAL A 153 26.60 -31.63 -4.95
CA VAL A 153 25.78 -32.04 -3.82
C VAL A 153 24.33 -31.82 -4.21
N GLU A 154 23.62 -32.92 -4.45
CA GLU A 154 22.18 -32.91 -4.65
C GLU A 154 21.47 -32.76 -3.30
N ILE A 155 20.79 -31.64 -3.09
CA ILE A 155 20.01 -31.39 -1.86
C ILE A 155 18.58 -31.87 -2.11
N GLU A 156 18.15 -32.94 -1.40
CA GLU A 156 16.74 -33.32 -1.40
C GLU A 156 15.90 -32.21 -0.75
N THR A 157 15.05 -31.56 -1.54
CA THR A 157 14.18 -30.49 -1.06
C THR A 157 12.78 -31.02 -0.78
N ARG A 158 12.32 -30.88 0.47
CA ARG A 158 10.93 -31.17 0.86
C ARG A 158 10.20 -29.86 1.04
N LEU A 159 9.24 -29.61 0.17
CA LEU A 159 8.41 -28.42 0.24
C LEU A 159 7.37 -28.58 1.35
N VAL A 160 7.40 -27.71 2.34
CA VAL A 160 6.35 -27.52 3.34
C VAL A 160 5.53 -26.31 2.94
N GLY A 161 4.21 -26.39 3.11
CA GLY A 161 3.28 -25.37 2.61
C GLY A 161 3.55 -23.97 3.15
N GLN A 162 3.81 -23.81 4.45
CA GLN A 162 4.22 -22.57 5.11
C GLN A 162 5.06 -22.89 6.36
N THR A 163 6.09 -22.08 6.58
CA THR A 163 6.81 -22.06 7.87
C THR A 163 6.24 -20.95 8.74
N GLY A 164 6.33 -21.06 10.08
CA GLY A 164 5.81 -20.06 11.02
C GLY A 164 6.32 -18.65 10.69
N SER A 165 7.62 -18.49 10.43
CA SER A 165 8.23 -17.20 10.07
C SER A 165 7.74 -16.62 8.74
N SER A 166 7.47 -17.45 7.74
CA SER A 166 6.90 -16.99 6.46
C SER A 166 5.43 -16.57 6.62
N SER A 167 4.69 -17.23 7.49
CA SER A 167 3.31 -16.87 7.82
C SER A 167 3.24 -15.55 8.58
N GLU A 168 4.05 -15.35 9.62
CA GLU A 168 4.11 -14.09 10.39
C GLU A 168 4.48 -12.89 9.50
N ARG A 169 5.50 -13.03 8.66
CA ARG A 169 5.89 -11.98 7.71
C ARG A 169 4.78 -11.69 6.71
N GLY A 170 4.10 -12.72 6.24
CA GLY A 170 2.96 -12.59 5.34
C GLY A 170 1.80 -11.85 5.99
N GLN A 171 1.43 -12.21 7.22
CA GLN A 171 0.40 -11.53 8.00
C GLN A 171 0.74 -10.07 8.27
N LEU A 172 2.01 -9.75 8.55
CA LEU A 172 2.48 -8.38 8.72
C LEU A 172 2.30 -7.56 7.42
N LEU A 173 2.65 -8.11 6.27
CA LEU A 173 2.42 -7.46 4.97
C LEU A 173 0.93 -7.24 4.69
N THR A 174 0.08 -8.21 5.02
CA THR A 174 -1.38 -8.09 4.89
C THR A 174 -1.93 -7.02 5.84
N ALA A 175 -1.40 -6.91 7.07
CA ALA A 175 -1.75 -5.86 8.02
C ALA A 175 -1.40 -4.47 7.49
N GLN A 176 -0.20 -4.29 6.98
CA GLN A 176 0.26 -3.02 6.40
C GLN A 176 -0.59 -2.63 5.18
N ALA A 177 -0.82 -3.57 4.26
CA ALA A 177 -1.62 -3.34 3.06
C ALA A 177 -3.08 -3.01 3.41
N GLY A 178 -3.70 -3.81 4.28
CA GLY A 178 -5.09 -3.60 4.72
C GLY A 178 -5.27 -2.25 5.40
N GLN A 179 -4.36 -1.89 6.31
CA GLN A 179 -4.39 -0.59 6.99
C GLN A 179 -4.18 0.57 6.00
N ALA A 180 -3.21 0.46 5.09
CA ALA A 180 -2.94 1.49 4.09
C ALA A 180 -4.14 1.70 3.15
N ILE A 181 -4.77 0.62 2.69
CA ILE A 181 -5.99 0.67 1.87
C ILE A 181 -7.12 1.35 2.64
N LEU A 182 -7.36 0.95 3.90
CA LEU A 182 -8.43 1.52 4.72
C LEU A 182 -8.24 3.02 4.93
N ILE A 183 -7.02 3.48 5.20
CA ILE A 183 -6.67 4.89 5.35
C ILE A 183 -6.87 5.65 4.04
N LEU A 184 -6.33 5.11 2.93
CA LEU A 184 -6.46 5.72 1.61
C LEU A 184 -7.93 5.92 1.23
N LEU A 185 -8.74 4.86 1.38
CA LEU A 185 -10.17 4.91 1.11
C LEU A 185 -10.88 5.93 2.01
N THR A 186 -10.57 5.93 3.30
CA THR A 186 -11.18 6.87 4.25
C THR A 186 -10.81 8.32 3.92
N MET A 187 -9.55 8.60 3.57
CA MET A 187 -9.11 9.95 3.21
C MET A 187 -9.75 10.45 1.91
N ILE A 188 -9.76 9.62 0.86
CA ILE A 188 -10.34 9.99 -0.43
C ILE A 188 -11.85 10.25 -0.28
N LEU A 189 -12.56 9.34 0.40
CA LEU A 189 -14.01 9.42 0.55
C LEU A 189 -14.44 10.50 1.55
N ALA A 190 -13.63 10.77 2.58
CA ALA A 190 -13.86 11.92 3.48
C ALA A 190 -13.67 13.26 2.75
N GLY A 191 -12.73 13.35 1.83
CA GLY A 191 -12.57 14.51 0.93
C GLY A 191 -13.82 14.76 0.07
N MET A 192 -14.52 13.71 -0.34
CA MET A 192 -15.79 13.81 -1.05
C MET A 192 -16.91 14.42 -0.18
N VAL A 193 -16.97 14.06 1.13
CA VAL A 193 -17.89 14.71 2.07
C VAL A 193 -17.68 16.21 2.10
N LEU A 194 -16.42 16.64 2.19
CA LEU A 194 -16.06 18.05 2.21
C LEU A 194 -16.44 18.76 0.90
N SER A 195 -16.17 18.12 -0.24
CA SER A 195 -16.55 18.67 -1.57
C SER A 195 -18.06 18.87 -1.70
N ASN A 196 -18.86 17.87 -1.28
CA ASN A 196 -20.32 17.97 -1.30
C ASN A 196 -20.83 19.07 -0.37
N LEU A 197 -20.24 19.24 0.82
CA LEU A 197 -20.59 20.31 1.74
C LEU A 197 -20.33 21.71 1.14
N VAL A 198 -19.20 21.86 0.45
CA VAL A 198 -18.86 23.11 -0.25
C VAL A 198 -19.89 23.42 -1.33
N GLU A 199 -20.29 22.44 -2.15
CA GLU A 199 -21.28 22.57 -3.20
C GLU A 199 -22.66 22.95 -2.64
N GLU A 200 -23.10 22.26 -1.57
CA GLU A 200 -24.37 22.53 -0.91
C GLU A 200 -24.43 23.93 -0.26
N LYS A 201 -23.32 24.36 0.34
CA LYS A 201 -23.23 25.69 0.93
C LYS A 201 -23.27 26.78 -0.16
N THR A 202 -22.62 26.55 -1.29
CA THR A 202 -22.67 27.44 -2.45
C THR A 202 -24.10 27.60 -2.97
N ASN A 203 -24.86 26.52 -3.01
CA ASN A 203 -26.23 26.46 -3.56
C ASN A 203 -27.32 26.75 -2.51
N LYS A 204 -26.98 27.05 -1.23
CA LYS A 204 -27.91 27.29 -0.10
C LYS A 204 -28.92 26.16 0.10
N ILE A 205 -28.62 24.95 -0.32
CA ILE A 205 -29.52 23.78 -0.25
C ILE A 205 -29.88 23.45 1.20
N ILE A 206 -28.92 23.53 2.11
CA ILE A 206 -29.15 23.24 3.53
C ILE A 206 -30.15 24.21 4.15
N GLU A 207 -30.07 25.51 3.85
CA GLU A 207 -30.95 26.54 4.38
C GLU A 207 -32.40 26.35 3.91
N ILE A 208 -32.58 25.97 2.63
CA ILE A 208 -33.92 25.70 2.05
C ILE A 208 -34.54 24.46 2.70
N LEU A 209 -33.76 23.39 2.90
CA LEU A 209 -34.23 22.15 3.52
C LEU A 209 -34.57 22.34 5.00
N ALA A 210 -33.80 23.14 5.71
CA ALA A 210 -33.96 23.45 7.12
C ALA A 210 -35.29 24.12 7.44
N ALA A 211 -35.88 24.85 6.48
CA ALA A 211 -37.19 25.47 6.64
C ALA A 211 -38.36 24.49 6.63
N ALA A 212 -38.17 23.26 6.10
CA ALA A 212 -39.23 22.28 5.87
C ALA A 212 -39.07 20.97 6.64
N ILE A 213 -37.88 20.63 7.10
CA ILE A 213 -37.54 19.29 7.64
C ILE A 213 -36.71 19.43 8.93
N PRO A 214 -36.92 18.55 9.93
CA PRO A 214 -36.12 18.58 11.16
C PRO A 214 -34.64 18.41 10.87
N MET A 215 -33.79 19.26 11.46
CA MET A 215 -32.34 19.32 11.27
C MET A 215 -31.65 17.97 11.48
N ASP A 216 -32.09 17.19 12.47
CA ASP A 216 -31.56 15.86 12.75
C ASP A 216 -31.76 14.89 11.58
N ALA A 217 -32.92 15.01 10.90
CA ALA A 217 -33.23 14.18 9.75
C ALA A 217 -32.37 14.54 8.55
N ILE A 218 -32.08 15.84 8.35
CA ILE A 218 -31.18 16.32 7.29
C ILE A 218 -29.77 15.79 7.54
N PHE A 219 -29.25 15.98 8.75
CA PHE A 219 -27.89 15.56 9.13
C PHE A 219 -27.68 14.04 8.94
N LEU A 220 -28.59 13.25 9.56
CA LEU A 220 -28.50 11.77 9.46
C LEU A 220 -28.73 11.29 8.02
N GLY A 221 -29.68 11.88 7.32
CA GLY A 221 -29.95 11.54 5.92
C GLY A 221 -28.71 11.72 5.03
N LYS A 222 -28.05 12.87 5.16
CA LYS A 222 -26.80 13.14 4.44
C LYS A 222 -25.66 12.21 4.80
N LEU A 223 -25.45 11.98 6.11
CA LEU A 223 -24.40 11.10 6.59
C LEU A 223 -24.55 9.67 6.02
N PHE A 224 -25.80 9.14 6.02
CA PHE A 224 -26.06 7.81 5.47
C PHE A 224 -26.05 7.77 3.91
N ALA A 225 -26.48 8.85 3.25
CA ALA A 225 -26.33 8.96 1.80
C ALA A 225 -24.87 8.89 1.37
N MET A 226 -24.01 9.66 2.04
CA MET A 226 -22.57 9.71 1.77
C MET A 226 -21.89 8.37 2.09
N LEU A 227 -22.26 7.71 3.20
CA LEU A 227 -21.76 6.36 3.50
C LEU A 227 -22.17 5.36 2.41
N GLY A 228 -23.44 5.39 1.98
CA GLY A 228 -23.91 4.53 0.90
C GLY A 228 -23.12 4.70 -0.39
N MET A 229 -22.85 5.96 -0.79
CA MET A 229 -22.00 6.26 -1.95
C MET A 229 -20.57 5.75 -1.78
N ALA A 230 -19.99 5.93 -0.59
CA ALA A 230 -18.66 5.44 -0.30
C ALA A 230 -18.56 3.91 -0.44
N LEU A 231 -19.58 3.18 0.04
CA LEU A 231 -19.66 1.73 -0.10
C LEU A 231 -19.81 1.29 -1.57
N VAL A 232 -20.58 2.02 -2.38
CA VAL A 232 -20.65 1.78 -3.82
C VAL A 232 -19.29 2.02 -4.47
N GLY A 233 -18.60 3.10 -4.13
CA GLY A 233 -17.24 3.38 -4.61
C GLY A 233 -16.27 2.24 -4.29
N ILE A 234 -16.27 1.76 -3.05
CA ILE A 234 -15.46 0.62 -2.62
C ILE A 234 -15.81 -0.64 -3.41
N ALA A 235 -17.10 -0.93 -3.60
CA ALA A 235 -17.53 -2.09 -4.37
C ALA A 235 -17.03 -2.04 -5.82
N VAL A 236 -17.13 -0.87 -6.46
CA VAL A 236 -16.63 -0.67 -7.83
C VAL A 236 -15.10 -0.84 -7.87
N TRP A 237 -14.36 -0.17 -6.98
CA TRP A 237 -12.90 -0.25 -6.96
C TRP A 237 -12.39 -1.65 -6.61
N SER A 238 -13.06 -2.35 -5.70
CA SER A 238 -12.73 -3.73 -5.37
C SER A 238 -12.96 -4.68 -6.56
N THR A 239 -14.07 -4.48 -7.29
CA THR A 239 -14.37 -5.27 -8.48
C THR A 239 -13.34 -5.02 -9.60
N VAL A 240 -13.02 -3.77 -9.86
CA VAL A 240 -12.01 -3.40 -10.87
C VAL A 240 -10.62 -3.91 -10.47
N GLY A 241 -10.20 -3.70 -9.21
CA GLY A 241 -8.91 -4.19 -8.72
C GLY A 241 -8.80 -5.72 -8.80
N PHE A 242 -9.86 -6.43 -8.43
CA PHE A 242 -9.94 -7.88 -8.56
C PHE A 242 -9.85 -8.35 -10.02
N SER A 243 -10.57 -7.69 -10.93
CA SER A 243 -10.54 -8.01 -12.36
C SER A 243 -9.15 -7.79 -12.97
N ILE A 244 -8.49 -6.68 -12.62
CA ILE A 244 -7.10 -6.40 -13.06
C ILE A 244 -6.16 -7.47 -12.54
N ALA A 245 -6.26 -7.84 -11.28
CA ALA A 245 -5.41 -8.84 -10.68
C ALA A 245 -5.58 -10.24 -11.33
N LEU A 246 -6.80 -10.59 -11.74
CA LEU A 246 -7.05 -11.81 -12.54
C LEU A 246 -6.39 -11.73 -13.92
N LEU A 247 -6.48 -10.59 -14.59
CA LEU A 247 -5.92 -10.40 -15.94
C LEU A 247 -4.39 -10.45 -15.95
N VAL A 248 -3.75 -9.96 -14.89
CA VAL A 248 -2.27 -9.98 -14.74
C VAL A 248 -1.75 -11.37 -14.35
N GLY A 249 -2.64 -12.35 -14.15
CA GLY A 249 -2.25 -13.73 -13.80
C GLY A 249 -1.76 -13.86 -12.36
N GLY A 250 -2.31 -13.05 -11.45
CA GLY A 250 -1.96 -13.09 -10.03
C GLY A 250 -2.26 -14.45 -9.41
N ASN A 251 -1.25 -15.05 -8.75
CA ASN A 251 -1.43 -16.28 -7.99
C ASN A 251 -2.05 -15.95 -6.62
N TRP A 252 -3.38 -16.02 -6.53
CA TRP A 252 -4.14 -15.75 -5.30
C TRP A 252 -3.78 -16.70 -4.15
N ALA A 253 -3.37 -17.93 -4.48
CA ALA A 253 -2.93 -18.90 -3.47
C ALA A 253 -1.61 -18.52 -2.80
N ALA A 254 -0.84 -17.65 -3.45
CA ALA A 254 0.42 -17.14 -2.89
C ALA A 254 0.23 -15.89 -2.00
N LEU A 255 -0.99 -15.31 -1.96
CA LEU A 255 -1.25 -14.18 -1.08
C LEU A 255 -1.25 -14.65 0.38
N PRO A 256 -0.48 -13.98 1.26
CA PRO A 256 -0.45 -14.31 2.67
C PRO A 256 -1.85 -14.17 3.29
N SER A 257 -2.37 -15.25 3.87
CA SER A 257 -3.70 -15.23 4.49
C SER A 257 -3.68 -14.44 5.80
N PRO A 258 -4.63 -13.52 6.02
CA PRO A 258 -4.81 -12.88 7.32
C PRO A 258 -5.19 -13.91 8.39
N ALA A 259 -4.82 -13.67 9.64
CA ALA A 259 -5.06 -14.60 10.75
C ALA A 259 -6.55 -14.96 10.91
N VAL A 260 -7.46 -14.01 10.72
CA VAL A 260 -8.91 -14.25 10.77
C VAL A 260 -9.49 -14.87 9.48
N GLY A 261 -8.68 -15.10 8.45
CA GLY A 261 -9.12 -15.57 7.12
C GLY A 261 -9.70 -14.45 6.24
N TRP A 262 -9.62 -14.65 4.92
CA TRP A 262 -10.03 -13.63 3.92
C TRP A 262 -11.49 -13.17 4.02
N PRO A 263 -12.51 -14.08 4.20
CA PRO A 263 -13.91 -13.64 4.25
C PRO A 263 -14.19 -12.71 5.44
N LEU A 264 -13.71 -13.08 6.63
CA LEU A 264 -13.92 -12.27 7.83
C LEU A 264 -13.09 -10.98 7.78
N PHE A 265 -11.86 -11.02 7.24
CA PHE A 265 -11.04 -9.83 7.04
C PHE A 265 -11.73 -8.82 6.12
N GLY A 266 -12.33 -9.27 5.02
CA GLY A 266 -13.11 -8.42 4.10
C GLY A 266 -14.34 -7.80 4.77
N LEU A 267 -15.07 -8.58 5.58
CA LEU A 267 -16.20 -8.07 6.37
C LEU A 267 -15.75 -7.00 7.38
N LEU A 268 -14.68 -7.27 8.13
CA LEU A 268 -14.11 -6.33 9.09
C LEU A 268 -13.60 -5.05 8.40
N MET A 269 -13.02 -5.17 7.21
CA MET A 269 -12.61 -4.01 6.39
C MET A 269 -13.79 -3.08 6.13
N ILE A 270 -14.95 -3.62 5.70
CA ILE A 270 -16.15 -2.84 5.43
C ILE A 270 -16.71 -2.21 6.72
N LEU A 271 -16.74 -2.96 7.82
CA LEU A 271 -17.25 -2.47 9.10
C LEU A 271 -16.36 -1.36 9.67
N TYR A 272 -15.04 -1.56 9.71
CA TYR A 272 -14.10 -0.54 10.20
C TYR A 272 -14.04 0.68 9.29
N PHE A 273 -14.14 0.48 7.97
CA PHE A 273 -14.31 1.60 7.05
C PHE A 273 -15.57 2.40 7.38
N SER A 274 -16.71 1.73 7.57
CA SER A 274 -17.98 2.42 7.90
C SER A 274 -17.88 3.20 9.20
N MET A 275 -17.23 2.66 10.24
CA MET A 275 -17.03 3.37 11.51
C MET A 275 -16.11 4.59 11.35
N ALA A 276 -14.96 4.44 10.69
CA ALA A 276 -14.04 5.55 10.42
C ALA A 276 -14.73 6.65 9.59
N TYR A 277 -15.47 6.25 8.58
CA TYR A 277 -16.18 7.17 7.68
C TYR A 277 -17.31 7.92 8.39
N LEU A 278 -18.10 7.26 9.24
CA LEU A 278 -19.15 7.90 10.04
C LEU A 278 -18.57 8.89 11.06
N LEU A 279 -17.44 8.53 11.70
CA LEU A 279 -16.75 9.44 12.63
C LEU A 279 -16.29 10.72 11.91
N LEU A 280 -15.56 10.57 10.81
CA LEU A 280 -15.02 11.70 10.05
C LEU A 280 -16.11 12.49 9.32
N GLY A 281 -17.06 11.81 8.71
CA GLY A 281 -18.20 12.42 8.03
C GLY A 281 -19.05 13.26 8.97
N SER A 282 -19.28 12.78 10.20
CA SER A 282 -20.01 13.56 11.20
C SER A 282 -19.26 14.81 11.65
N LEU A 283 -17.92 14.75 11.76
CA LEU A 283 -17.09 15.93 12.04
C LEU A 283 -17.16 16.95 10.90
N PHE A 284 -16.98 16.52 9.66
CA PHE A 284 -17.04 17.42 8.50
C PHE A 284 -18.43 18.05 8.34
N LEU A 285 -19.50 17.27 8.53
CA LEU A 285 -20.86 17.82 8.52
C LEU A 285 -21.06 18.85 9.64
N GLY A 286 -20.53 18.60 10.84
CA GLY A 286 -20.55 19.56 11.95
C GLY A 286 -19.80 20.85 11.62
N ILE A 287 -18.62 20.74 11.03
CA ILE A 287 -17.83 21.90 10.57
C ILE A 287 -18.56 22.66 9.46
N GLY A 288 -19.15 21.96 8.50
CA GLY A 288 -19.93 22.58 7.41
C GLY A 288 -21.14 23.36 7.92
N ALA A 289 -21.72 22.90 9.03
CA ALA A 289 -22.81 23.62 9.69
C ALA A 289 -22.37 24.93 10.38
N MET A 290 -21.14 24.94 10.93
CA MET A 290 -20.60 26.13 11.61
C MET A 290 -20.11 27.21 10.64
N ALA A 291 -19.64 26.81 9.47
CA ALA A 291 -19.09 27.70 8.48
C ALA A 291 -20.18 28.52 7.79
N THR A 292 -19.93 29.82 7.61
CA THR A 292 -20.83 30.73 6.87
C THR A 292 -20.47 30.80 5.39
N THR A 293 -19.21 30.56 5.05
CA THR A 293 -18.68 30.62 3.69
C THR A 293 -17.93 29.34 3.30
N VAL A 294 -17.81 29.11 1.99
CA VAL A 294 -17.00 28.02 1.42
C VAL A 294 -15.55 28.05 1.93
N ARG A 295 -14.97 29.26 2.03
CA ARG A 295 -13.61 29.45 2.51
C ARG A 295 -13.47 29.02 3.99
N GLU A 296 -14.46 29.31 4.81
CA GLU A 296 -14.49 28.87 6.21
C GLU A 296 -14.59 27.34 6.32
N VAL A 297 -15.42 26.69 5.48
CA VAL A 297 -15.48 25.21 5.43
C VAL A 297 -14.09 24.62 5.20
N GLN A 298 -13.38 25.13 4.21
CA GLN A 298 -12.02 24.67 3.88
C GLN A 298 -11.05 24.93 5.04
N THR A 299 -11.04 26.14 5.59
CA THR A 299 -10.11 26.51 6.68
C THR A 299 -10.37 25.71 7.96
N LEU A 300 -11.63 25.54 8.35
CA LEU A 300 -12.01 24.78 9.55
C LEU A 300 -11.81 23.28 9.39
N SER A 301 -11.79 22.76 8.15
CA SER A 301 -11.53 21.35 7.87
C SER A 301 -10.03 21.00 7.89
N MET A 302 -9.14 21.99 7.72
CA MET A 302 -7.68 21.74 7.72
C MET A 302 -7.17 21.07 9.00
N PRO A 303 -7.53 21.48 10.23
CA PRO A 303 -7.10 20.82 11.45
C PRO A 303 -7.53 19.35 11.51
N VAL A 304 -8.73 19.02 11.00
CA VAL A 304 -9.22 17.63 10.96
C VAL A 304 -8.38 16.81 9.97
N THR A 305 -8.10 17.35 8.79
CA THR A 305 -7.29 16.69 7.78
C THR A 305 -5.83 16.47 8.27
N MET A 306 -5.24 17.46 8.94
CA MET A 306 -3.91 17.31 9.55
C MET A 306 -3.95 16.31 10.72
N GLY A 307 -5.01 16.33 11.53
CA GLY A 307 -5.24 15.35 12.59
C GLY A 307 -5.31 13.91 12.06
N GLN A 308 -5.88 13.69 10.88
CA GLN A 308 -5.92 12.37 10.24
C GLN A 308 -4.52 11.80 9.97
N LEU A 309 -3.55 12.64 9.57
CA LEU A 309 -2.17 12.19 9.39
C LEU A 309 -1.54 11.73 10.71
N LEU A 310 -1.78 12.46 11.80
CA LEU A 310 -1.29 12.07 13.13
C LEU A 310 -1.93 10.75 13.60
N ILE A 311 -3.23 10.60 13.37
CA ILE A 311 -3.99 9.37 13.66
C ILE A 311 -3.43 8.20 12.85
N PHE A 312 -3.08 8.44 11.58
CA PHE A 312 -2.43 7.45 10.74
C PHE A 312 -1.10 6.99 11.31
N PHE A 313 -0.21 7.92 11.68
CA PHE A 313 1.07 7.57 12.26
C PHE A 313 0.93 6.78 13.58
N LEU A 314 -0.05 7.15 14.41
CA LEU A 314 -0.37 6.42 15.63
C LEU A 314 -0.80 4.97 15.31
N ALA A 315 -1.74 4.79 14.38
CA ALA A 315 -2.21 3.48 13.98
C ALA A 315 -1.11 2.65 13.28
N TYR A 316 -0.27 3.28 12.44
CA TYR A 316 0.82 2.61 11.75
C TYR A 316 1.91 2.13 12.71
N SER A 317 2.23 2.94 13.73
CA SER A 317 3.22 2.56 14.75
C SER A 317 2.81 1.34 15.57
N SER A 318 1.52 0.99 15.61
CA SER A 318 1.00 -0.15 16.35
C SER A 318 1.15 -1.50 15.63
N ILE A 319 1.41 -1.52 14.31
CA ILE A 319 1.44 -2.76 13.50
C ILE A 319 2.48 -3.76 14.01
N THR A 320 3.67 -3.28 14.36
CA THR A 320 4.80 -4.11 14.81
C THR A 320 4.88 -4.27 16.33
N LYS A 321 3.92 -3.71 17.07
CA LYS A 321 3.92 -3.63 18.54
C LYS A 321 2.67 -4.24 19.16
N LEU A 322 2.24 -5.39 18.63
CA LEU A 322 1.06 -6.11 19.13
C LEU A 322 1.22 -6.47 20.61
N GLY A 323 0.20 -6.16 21.41
CA GLY A 323 0.19 -6.37 22.85
C GLY A 323 0.91 -5.30 23.67
N GLU A 324 1.66 -4.38 23.07
CA GLU A 324 2.33 -3.30 23.76
C GLU A 324 1.39 -2.11 24.08
N PRO A 325 1.74 -1.24 25.02
CA PRO A 325 0.94 -0.04 25.36
C PRO A 325 0.66 0.89 24.17
N ALA A 326 1.57 0.96 23.20
CA ALA A 326 1.40 1.75 21.99
C ALA A 326 0.25 1.25 21.11
N GLU A 327 0.08 -0.07 20.99
CA GLU A 327 -1.06 -0.65 20.28
C GLU A 327 -2.37 -0.34 21.03
N TRP A 328 -2.40 -0.55 22.35
CA TRP A 328 -3.59 -0.28 23.14
C TRP A 328 -4.02 1.18 23.05
N LEU A 329 -3.07 2.12 23.00
CA LEU A 329 -3.39 3.53 22.75
C LEU A 329 -4.06 3.72 21.40
N ALA A 330 -3.55 3.10 20.34
CA ALA A 330 -4.11 3.19 18.99
C ALA A 330 -5.50 2.52 18.88
N VAL A 331 -5.71 1.42 19.59
CA VAL A 331 -7.00 0.69 19.63
C VAL A 331 -8.06 1.43 20.44
N LEU A 332 -7.69 2.03 21.56
CA LEU A 332 -8.63 2.74 22.44
C LEU A 332 -8.99 4.13 21.92
N PHE A 333 -8.11 4.80 21.18
CA PHE A 333 -8.40 6.10 20.60
C PHE A 333 -9.39 5.95 19.43
N PRO A 334 -10.62 6.51 19.50
CA PRO A 334 -11.71 6.17 18.58
C PRO A 334 -11.41 6.39 17.10
N PHE A 335 -10.61 7.42 16.78
CA PHE A 335 -10.28 7.77 15.40
C PHE A 335 -9.19 6.88 14.80
N SER A 336 -8.28 6.32 15.61
CA SER A 336 -7.23 5.38 15.14
C SER A 336 -7.67 3.92 15.25
N SER A 337 -8.65 3.64 16.10
CA SER A 337 -9.14 2.30 16.40
C SER A 337 -9.50 1.47 15.14
N PRO A 338 -10.26 1.98 14.17
CA PRO A 338 -10.58 1.22 12.95
C PRO A 338 -9.34 0.75 12.20
N PHE A 339 -8.32 1.60 12.11
CA PHE A 339 -7.08 1.32 11.40
C PHE A 339 -6.17 0.36 12.16
N ALA A 340 -6.08 0.50 13.49
CA ALA A 340 -5.32 -0.42 14.34
C ALA A 340 -5.96 -1.82 14.36
N MET A 341 -7.30 -1.88 14.44
CA MET A 341 -8.01 -3.15 14.52
C MET A 341 -7.99 -3.94 13.22
N ILE A 342 -7.95 -3.31 12.04
CA ILE A 342 -7.78 -4.06 10.78
C ILE A 342 -6.38 -4.67 10.67
N ALA A 343 -5.35 -3.96 11.16
CA ALA A 343 -4.00 -4.50 11.22
C ALA A 343 -3.92 -5.68 12.21
N ARG A 344 -4.65 -5.62 13.33
CA ARG A 344 -4.76 -6.71 14.30
C ARG A 344 -5.47 -7.93 13.72
N ALA A 345 -6.54 -7.75 12.92
CA ALA A 345 -7.28 -8.82 12.25
C ALA A 345 -6.39 -9.63 11.28
N ALA A 346 -5.41 -8.96 10.65
CA ALA A 346 -4.47 -9.65 9.79
C ALA A 346 -3.48 -10.54 10.56
N GLN A 347 -3.17 -10.22 11.84
CA GLN A 347 -2.08 -10.82 12.61
C GLN A 347 -2.57 -11.71 13.77
N MET A 348 -3.81 -11.54 14.24
CA MET A 348 -4.40 -12.28 15.36
C MET A 348 -5.79 -12.79 15.02
N ASP A 349 -6.13 -13.98 15.44
CA ASP A 349 -7.42 -14.66 15.21
C ASP A 349 -8.49 -14.39 16.29
N ASN A 350 -8.22 -13.48 17.23
CA ASN A 350 -9.08 -13.18 18.38
C ASN A 350 -10.33 -12.36 18.00
N ILE A 351 -11.37 -13.03 17.52
CA ILE A 351 -12.60 -12.40 16.98
C ILE A 351 -13.37 -11.56 18.02
N TRP A 352 -13.40 -11.97 19.30
CA TRP A 352 -14.17 -11.26 20.34
C TRP A 352 -13.71 -9.80 20.56
N GLN A 353 -12.41 -9.52 20.35
CA GLN A 353 -11.85 -8.18 20.48
C GLN A 353 -12.38 -7.24 19.39
N HIS A 354 -12.64 -7.75 18.18
CA HIS A 354 -13.27 -6.99 17.11
C HIS A 354 -14.71 -6.60 17.45
N GLY A 355 -15.46 -7.50 18.11
CA GLY A 355 -16.79 -7.20 18.61
C GLY A 355 -16.78 -6.05 19.62
N LEU A 356 -15.88 -6.08 20.61
CA LEU A 356 -15.73 -5.00 21.58
C LEU A 356 -15.30 -3.68 20.93
N ALA A 357 -14.35 -3.74 20.00
CA ALA A 357 -13.89 -2.53 19.31
C ALA A 357 -15.00 -1.88 18.49
N LEU A 358 -15.83 -2.66 17.79
CA LEU A 358 -16.97 -2.16 17.03
C LEU A 358 -18.03 -1.52 17.92
N VAL A 359 -18.32 -2.11 19.08
CA VAL A 359 -19.23 -1.51 20.07
C VAL A 359 -18.66 -0.19 20.60
N TRP A 360 -17.37 -0.16 20.96
CA TRP A 360 -16.68 1.03 21.41
C TRP A 360 -16.72 2.15 20.38
N GLN A 361 -16.35 1.85 19.13
CA GLN A 361 -16.40 2.77 17.99
C GLN A 361 -17.83 3.26 17.72
N GLY A 362 -18.82 2.37 17.82
CA GLY A 362 -20.24 2.71 17.66
C GLY A 362 -20.71 3.72 18.70
N ILE A 363 -20.31 3.55 19.97
CA ILE A 363 -20.62 4.49 21.06
C ILE A 363 -20.03 5.87 20.77
N PHE A 364 -18.74 5.93 20.39
CA PHE A 364 -18.09 7.20 20.07
C PHE A 364 -18.66 7.84 18.81
N THR A 365 -18.97 7.07 17.78
CA THR A 365 -19.64 7.56 16.58
C THR A 365 -20.98 8.21 16.95
N MET A 366 -21.76 7.57 17.80
CA MET A 366 -23.04 8.13 18.27
C MET A 366 -22.86 9.42 19.07
N ILE A 367 -21.85 9.49 19.92
CA ILE A 367 -21.53 10.70 20.71
C ILE A 367 -21.17 11.86 19.76
N ILE A 368 -20.30 11.60 18.77
CA ILE A 368 -19.87 12.62 17.82
C ILE A 368 -21.02 13.06 16.92
N ILE A 369 -21.85 12.14 16.43
CA ILE A 369 -23.05 12.47 15.67
C ILE A 369 -23.97 13.38 16.48
N ARG A 370 -24.24 13.06 17.76
CA ARG A 370 -25.09 13.90 18.64
C ARG A 370 -24.47 15.28 18.84
N PHE A 371 -23.19 15.35 19.08
CA PHE A 371 -22.48 16.63 19.23
C PHE A 371 -22.56 17.46 17.94
N SER A 372 -22.31 16.86 16.80
CA SER A 372 -22.38 17.53 15.50
C SER A 372 -23.80 17.99 15.16
N VAL A 373 -24.81 17.19 15.46
CA VAL A 373 -26.23 17.58 15.32
C VAL A 373 -26.59 18.78 16.24
N MET A 374 -26.08 18.78 17.48
CA MET A 374 -26.28 19.90 18.40
C MET A 374 -25.65 21.19 17.86
N LEU A 375 -24.42 21.10 17.34
CA LEU A 375 -23.77 22.25 16.69
C LEU A 375 -24.55 22.72 15.46
N PHE A 376 -25.05 21.79 14.67
CA PHE A 376 -25.85 22.07 13.50
C PHE A 376 -27.13 22.84 13.85
N ARG A 377 -27.89 22.40 14.87
CA ARG A 377 -29.09 23.09 15.35
C ARG A 377 -28.82 24.49 15.87
N ARG A 378 -27.62 24.75 16.40
CA ARG A 378 -27.29 26.04 17.03
C ARG A 378 -26.90 27.12 16.00
N ASN A 379 -26.46 26.73 14.85
CA ASN A 379 -25.81 27.61 13.85
C ASN A 379 -26.60 27.71 12.53
N VAL A 380 -27.71 27.01 12.39
CA VAL A 380 -28.68 27.12 11.30
C VAL A 380 -30.03 27.53 11.85
#